data_6eb94e5211f2a38c12adef95f5ca3a09
#
_entry.id   6eb94e5211f2a38c12adef95f5ca3a09
#
_cell.length_a   1.000
_cell.length_b   1.000
_cell.length_c   1.000
_cell.angle_alpha   90.00
_cell.angle_beta   90.00
_cell.angle_gamma   90.00
#
_symmetry.space_group_name_H-M   'P 1'
#
loop_
_entity.id
_entity.type
_entity.pdbx_description
1 polymer ?
#
loop_
_entity_poly.entity_id
_entity_poly.type
_entity_poly.pdbx_seq_one_letter_code
_entity_poly.pdbx_strand_id
1 'polypeptide(L)'
;RQKGTAAEGKIIDVLEHSLQTVVGQIVLDEEKPKYAGYIVSKNQKISQRIYVKKPALQLEGTEVLKVAIEQYPSRKHNYFVASVQDVVGHVTDPGIDVLEVLESMDIVSEFPEAVLKEAENIPDQPSEKDFEGRLDLRDEIIFTIDGADAKDLDDAVHIKRLEGGNFELGVHIADVSYYVTEGSALDKEALNRATSVYVTDRVVPMLPERLSNG
;
A
#
# COMPACT_ATOMS: atom_id res chain seq x y z
N ARG A 1 5.27 43.09 26.67
CA ARG A 1 5.25 41.84 25.85
C ARG A 1 6.07 40.79 26.60
N GLN A 2 5.39 39.95 27.39
CA GLN A 2 6.02 38.73 27.91
C GLN A 2 6.31 37.78 26.72
N LYS A 3 7.58 37.43 26.53
CA LYS A 3 7.94 36.31 25.68
C LYS A 3 7.41 35.03 26.35
N GLY A 4 6.42 34.38 25.74
CA GLY A 4 5.96 33.09 26.20
C GLY A 4 7.11 32.09 26.11
N THR A 5 7.49 31.50 27.23
CA THR A 5 8.35 30.37 27.30
C THR A 5 7.61 29.20 26.63
N ALA A 6 8.22 28.59 25.61
CA ALA A 6 7.71 27.36 25.03
C ALA A 6 7.54 26.32 26.14
N ALA A 7 6.41 25.64 26.20
CA ALA A 7 6.20 24.58 27.17
C ALA A 7 7.13 23.41 26.81
N GLU A 8 7.96 22.98 27.76
CA GLU A 8 8.81 21.78 27.63
C GLU A 8 8.07 20.59 28.24
N GLY A 9 8.05 19.48 27.51
CA GLY A 9 7.50 18.21 27.98
C GLY A 9 8.57 17.14 28.13
N LYS A 10 8.40 16.24 29.08
CA LYS A 10 9.23 15.04 29.26
C LYS A 10 8.35 13.82 29.05
N ILE A 11 8.80 12.91 28.17
CA ILE A 11 8.15 11.60 28.03
C ILE A 11 8.37 10.83 29.35
N ILE A 12 7.28 10.43 30.00
CA ILE A 12 7.29 9.69 31.25
C ILE A 12 7.01 8.21 31.03
N ASP A 13 6.24 7.85 29.97
CA ASP A 13 5.91 6.49 29.63
C ASP A 13 5.62 6.36 28.13
N VAL A 14 5.74 5.15 27.58
CA VAL A 14 5.39 4.78 26.22
C VAL A 14 4.15 3.89 26.30
N LEU A 15 3.00 4.42 25.89
CA LEU A 15 1.72 3.71 25.96
C LEU A 15 1.61 2.67 24.84
N GLU A 16 2.13 2.97 23.66
CA GLU A 16 2.09 2.11 22.49
C GLU A 16 3.35 2.33 21.64
N HIS A 17 3.87 1.23 21.08
CA HIS A 17 4.97 1.27 20.13
C HIS A 17 4.44 1.27 18.70
N SER A 18 4.75 2.28 17.91
CA SER A 18 4.38 2.35 16.50
C SER A 18 5.17 1.37 15.62
N LEU A 19 6.41 1.06 15.99
CA LEU A 19 7.26 0.11 15.27
C LEU A 19 6.95 -1.32 15.76
N GLN A 20 6.05 -2.02 15.07
CA GLN A 20 5.68 -3.39 15.44
C GLN A 20 6.35 -4.44 14.56
N THR A 21 6.60 -4.11 13.28
CA THR A 21 7.25 -4.98 12.31
C THR A 21 8.43 -4.28 11.65
N VAL A 22 9.37 -5.05 11.15
CA VAL A 22 10.50 -4.54 10.36
C VAL A 22 10.80 -5.52 9.25
N VAL A 23 11.14 -4.97 8.07
CA VAL A 23 11.61 -5.75 6.92
C VAL A 23 13.08 -5.45 6.69
N GLY A 24 13.82 -6.47 6.30
CA GLY A 24 15.22 -6.34 5.94
C GLY A 24 15.93 -7.69 5.79
N GLN A 25 17.17 -7.63 5.31
CA GLN A 25 17.99 -8.80 5.12
C GLN A 25 18.48 -9.36 6.46
N ILE A 26 18.40 -10.67 6.62
CA ILE A 26 19.03 -11.36 7.75
C ILE A 26 20.55 -11.48 7.53
N VAL A 27 21.31 -11.16 8.56
CA VAL A 27 22.76 -11.45 8.65
C VAL A 27 22.95 -12.43 9.80
N LEU A 28 23.45 -13.63 9.49
CA LEU A 28 23.70 -14.65 10.50
C LEU A 28 24.79 -14.19 11.48
N ASP A 29 24.65 -14.51 12.76
CA ASP A 29 25.56 -14.09 13.82
C ASP A 29 25.90 -15.28 14.74
N GLU A 30 27.03 -15.93 14.49
CA GLU A 30 27.50 -17.05 15.29
C GLU A 30 28.02 -16.63 16.68
N GLU A 31 28.40 -15.35 16.86
CA GLU A 31 28.87 -14.84 18.13
C GLU A 31 27.77 -14.76 19.19
N LYS A 32 26.52 -14.72 18.74
CA LYS A 32 25.35 -14.71 19.61
C LYS A 32 24.44 -15.93 19.41
N PRO A 33 24.83 -17.11 19.87
CA PRO A 33 24.17 -18.38 19.58
C PRO A 33 22.70 -18.47 20.06
N LYS A 34 22.24 -17.52 20.87
CA LYS A 34 20.85 -17.39 21.29
C LYS A 34 19.92 -16.97 20.14
N TYR A 35 20.46 -16.25 19.15
CA TYR A 35 19.74 -15.69 18.01
C TYR A 35 20.20 -16.39 16.73
N ALA A 36 19.41 -16.29 15.66
CA ALA A 36 19.81 -16.72 14.33
C ALA A 36 20.77 -15.69 13.70
N GLY A 37 20.54 -14.43 14.00
CA GLY A 37 21.31 -13.32 13.47
C GLY A 37 20.62 -11.99 13.79
N TYR A 38 20.84 -11.00 12.95
CA TYR A 38 20.20 -9.70 13.06
C TYR A 38 19.73 -9.19 11.70
N ILE A 39 18.71 -8.32 11.70
CA ILE A 39 18.17 -7.68 10.51
C ILE A 39 18.95 -6.42 10.17
N VAL A 40 19.29 -6.28 8.88
CA VAL A 40 19.75 -5.04 8.26
C VAL A 40 18.57 -4.44 7.50
N SER A 41 17.96 -3.40 8.08
CA SER A 41 16.82 -2.71 7.48
C SER A 41 17.25 -1.42 6.79
N LYS A 42 16.56 -1.04 5.70
CA LYS A 42 16.72 0.26 5.03
C LYS A 42 16.09 1.42 5.80
N ASN A 43 15.36 1.15 6.88
CA ASN A 43 14.75 2.16 7.73
C ASN A 43 15.81 2.89 8.56
N GLN A 44 16.22 4.07 8.10
CA GLN A 44 17.26 4.89 8.75
C GLN A 44 16.91 5.39 10.16
N LYS A 45 15.64 5.29 10.57
CA LYS A 45 15.22 5.66 11.94
C LYS A 45 15.59 4.62 12.98
N ILE A 46 15.96 3.40 12.55
CA ILE A 46 16.34 2.31 13.42
C ILE A 46 17.87 2.28 13.50
N SER A 47 18.42 2.73 14.63
CA SER A 47 19.86 2.78 14.85
C SER A 47 20.40 1.57 15.66
N GLN A 48 19.51 0.85 16.34
CA GLN A 48 19.86 -0.32 17.15
C GLN A 48 19.73 -1.61 16.33
N ARG A 49 20.51 -2.63 16.67
CA ARG A 49 20.39 -3.95 16.06
C ARG A 49 19.07 -4.62 16.44
N ILE A 50 18.50 -5.35 15.48
CA ILE A 50 17.29 -6.15 15.64
C ILE A 50 17.70 -7.61 15.56
N TYR A 51 17.89 -8.26 16.72
CA TYR A 51 18.22 -9.67 16.77
C TYR A 51 16.98 -10.54 16.54
N VAL A 52 17.14 -11.56 15.72
CA VAL A 52 16.07 -12.50 15.35
C VAL A 52 16.22 -13.77 16.16
N LYS A 53 15.16 -14.18 16.86
CA LYS A 53 15.09 -15.48 17.50
C LYS A 53 15.26 -16.59 16.47
N LYS A 54 15.86 -17.71 16.87
CA LYS A 54 15.99 -18.87 15.98
C LYS A 54 14.61 -19.38 15.58
N PRO A 55 14.25 -19.30 14.28
CA PRO A 55 13.01 -19.90 13.79
C PRO A 55 13.18 -21.41 13.62
N ALA A 56 12.08 -22.11 13.38
CA ALA A 56 12.12 -23.50 12.96
C ALA A 56 12.65 -23.67 11.52
N LEU A 57 12.56 -22.61 10.70
CA LEU A 57 13.11 -22.54 9.36
C LEU A 57 14.64 -22.40 9.43
N GLN A 58 15.35 -23.13 8.58
CA GLN A 58 16.78 -22.95 8.39
C GLN A 58 17.02 -21.70 7.53
N LEU A 59 17.84 -20.77 8.01
CA LEU A 59 18.20 -19.54 7.33
C LEU A 59 19.61 -19.67 6.77
N GLU A 60 19.82 -19.14 5.56
CA GLU A 60 21.08 -19.16 4.81
C GLU A 60 21.81 -17.80 4.86
N GLY A 61 21.14 -16.73 5.29
CA GLY A 61 21.69 -15.37 5.37
C GLY A 61 21.46 -14.54 4.12
N THR A 62 20.72 -15.07 3.16
CA THR A 62 20.33 -14.38 1.91
C THR A 62 18.88 -13.92 1.89
N GLU A 63 18.12 -14.28 2.92
CA GLU A 63 16.71 -14.00 3.02
C GLU A 63 16.45 -12.54 3.40
N VAL A 64 15.42 -11.97 2.79
CA VAL A 64 14.74 -10.76 3.24
C VAL A 64 13.53 -11.19 4.06
N LEU A 65 13.53 -10.81 5.34
CA LEU A 65 12.53 -11.26 6.30
C LEU A 65 11.64 -10.09 6.76
N LYS A 66 10.36 -10.36 6.94
CA LYS A 66 9.46 -9.56 7.76
C LYS A 66 9.49 -10.13 9.18
N VAL A 67 9.86 -9.31 10.15
CA VAL A 67 9.99 -9.73 11.55
C VAL A 67 9.08 -8.90 12.44
N ALA A 68 8.45 -9.55 13.43
CA ALA A 68 7.65 -8.90 14.45
C ALA A 68 8.53 -8.58 15.67
N ILE A 69 8.47 -7.33 16.13
CA ILE A 69 9.23 -6.87 17.30
C ILE A 69 8.55 -7.40 18.57
N GLU A 70 9.31 -8.15 19.37
CA GLU A 70 8.84 -8.69 20.65
C GLU A 70 9.43 -7.97 21.86
N GLN A 71 10.65 -7.45 21.72
CA GLN A 71 11.30 -6.69 22.79
C GLN A 71 11.96 -5.43 22.23
N TYR A 72 11.68 -4.32 22.88
CA TYR A 72 12.24 -3.01 22.53
C TYR A 72 13.52 -2.73 23.35
N PRO A 73 14.42 -1.87 22.84
CA PRO A 73 15.59 -1.44 23.59
C PRO A 73 15.21 -0.89 24.97
N SER A 74 16.02 -1.21 25.96
CA SER A 74 15.80 -0.81 27.34
C SER A 74 17.11 -0.43 28.00
N ARG A 75 17.07 -0.01 29.27
CA ARG A 75 18.28 0.24 30.04
C ARG A 75 19.17 -1.01 30.26
N LYS A 76 18.59 -2.23 30.13
CA LYS A 76 19.31 -3.50 30.29
C LYS A 76 19.96 -3.98 29.00
N HIS A 77 19.37 -3.67 27.84
CA HIS A 77 19.91 -4.04 26.54
C HIS A 77 19.53 -3.00 25.50
N ASN A 78 20.49 -2.54 24.71
CA ASN A 78 20.30 -1.52 23.68
C ASN A 78 20.10 -2.17 22.30
N TYR A 79 19.15 -3.12 22.18
CA TYR A 79 18.80 -3.78 20.94
C TYR A 79 17.36 -4.27 20.99
N PHE A 80 16.77 -4.48 19.80
CA PHE A 80 15.48 -5.13 19.65
C PHE A 80 15.63 -6.65 19.60
N VAL A 81 14.58 -7.37 19.98
CA VAL A 81 14.43 -8.80 19.73
C VAL A 81 13.15 -9.02 18.93
N ALA A 82 13.26 -9.80 17.88
CA ALA A 82 12.15 -10.07 16.96
C ALA A 82 12.03 -11.57 16.65
N SER A 83 10.86 -11.98 16.18
CA SER A 83 10.60 -13.29 15.58
C SER A 83 10.29 -13.16 14.10
N VAL A 84 10.64 -14.18 13.32
CA VAL A 84 10.27 -14.24 11.89
C VAL A 84 8.77 -14.35 11.77
N GLN A 85 8.17 -13.44 11.03
CA GLN A 85 6.76 -13.45 10.67
C GLN A 85 6.58 -14.05 9.28
N ASP A 86 7.40 -13.60 8.30
CA ASP A 86 7.34 -14.07 6.93
C ASP A 86 8.71 -13.97 6.24
N VAL A 87 8.88 -14.71 5.14
CA VAL A 87 10.02 -14.64 4.22
C VAL A 87 9.56 -13.90 2.97
N VAL A 88 9.99 -12.65 2.81
CA VAL A 88 9.62 -11.79 1.66
C VAL A 88 10.26 -12.29 0.37
N GLY A 89 11.48 -12.83 0.46
CA GLY A 89 12.24 -13.37 -0.67
C GLY A 89 13.73 -13.45 -0.34
N HIS A 90 14.56 -13.56 -1.38
CA HIS A 90 16.02 -13.58 -1.27
C HIS A 90 16.63 -12.33 -1.90
N VAL A 91 17.78 -11.89 -1.42
CA VAL A 91 18.47 -10.68 -1.93
C VAL A 91 18.82 -10.73 -3.41
N THR A 92 18.84 -11.90 -4.00
CA THR A 92 19.10 -12.13 -5.44
C THR A 92 17.85 -12.14 -6.29
N ASP A 93 16.66 -12.11 -5.69
CA ASP A 93 15.40 -12.20 -6.44
C ASP A 93 15.16 -10.91 -7.21
N PRO A 94 14.74 -10.98 -8.48
CA PRO A 94 14.38 -9.80 -9.24
C PRO A 94 13.25 -9.02 -8.55
N GLY A 95 13.44 -7.71 -8.36
CA GLY A 95 12.43 -6.82 -7.75
C GLY A 95 12.27 -6.95 -6.23
N ILE A 96 13.16 -7.69 -5.54
CA ILE A 96 13.13 -7.82 -4.07
C ILE A 96 13.26 -6.48 -3.35
N ASP A 97 14.01 -5.55 -3.93
CA ASP A 97 14.19 -4.20 -3.39
C ASP A 97 12.88 -3.41 -3.36
N VAL A 98 12.03 -3.59 -4.37
CA VAL A 98 10.68 -3.01 -4.44
C VAL A 98 9.76 -3.69 -3.43
N LEU A 99 9.78 -5.03 -3.37
CA LEU A 99 9.00 -5.79 -2.39
C LEU A 99 9.37 -5.42 -0.95
N GLU A 100 10.66 -5.27 -0.65
CA GLU A 100 11.12 -4.84 0.66
C GLU A 100 10.55 -3.46 1.06
N VAL A 101 10.47 -2.53 0.10
CA VAL A 101 9.86 -1.21 0.34
C VAL A 101 8.36 -1.34 0.60
N LEU A 102 7.63 -2.06 -0.25
CA LEU A 102 6.18 -2.26 -0.09
C LEU A 102 5.85 -2.89 1.26
N GLU A 103 6.53 -3.98 1.61
CA GLU A 103 6.36 -4.67 2.89
C GLU A 103 6.73 -3.80 4.10
N SER A 104 7.77 -2.95 3.96
CA SER A 104 8.18 -2.03 5.04
C SER A 104 7.15 -0.92 5.31
N MET A 105 6.25 -0.69 4.35
CA MET A 105 5.15 0.26 4.43
C MET A 105 3.80 -0.42 4.70
N ASP A 106 3.79 -1.73 4.94
CA ASP A 106 2.60 -2.57 5.09
C ASP A 106 1.65 -2.50 3.87
N ILE A 107 2.21 -2.27 2.67
CA ILE A 107 1.46 -2.27 1.41
C ILE A 107 1.34 -3.70 0.92
N VAL A 108 0.12 -4.24 1.02
CA VAL A 108 -0.20 -5.60 0.61
C VAL A 108 -0.68 -5.59 -0.85
N SER A 109 0.01 -6.35 -1.72
CA SER A 109 -0.35 -6.43 -3.15
C SER A 109 -1.62 -7.24 -3.39
N GLU A 110 -1.85 -8.29 -2.61
CA GLU A 110 -2.97 -9.19 -2.76
C GLU A 110 -4.27 -8.65 -2.16
N PHE A 111 -5.38 -8.95 -2.81
CA PHE A 111 -6.71 -8.62 -2.27
C PHE A 111 -7.26 -9.79 -1.44
N PRO A 112 -7.99 -9.49 -0.36
CA PRO A 112 -8.74 -10.51 0.38
C PRO A 112 -9.73 -11.25 -0.52
N GLU A 113 -9.95 -12.56 -0.25
CA GLU A 113 -10.85 -13.41 -1.05
C GLU A 113 -12.28 -12.83 -1.15
N ALA A 114 -12.77 -12.22 -0.07
CA ALA A 114 -14.09 -11.58 -0.06
C ALA A 114 -14.21 -10.44 -1.06
N VAL A 115 -13.13 -9.65 -1.24
CA VAL A 115 -13.05 -8.55 -2.20
C VAL A 115 -13.03 -9.07 -3.62
N LEU A 116 -12.22 -10.11 -3.89
CA LEU A 116 -12.16 -10.74 -5.22
C LEU A 116 -13.50 -11.34 -5.62
N LYS A 117 -14.18 -12.05 -4.71
CA LYS A 117 -15.52 -12.61 -4.96
C LYS A 117 -16.57 -11.54 -5.24
N GLU A 118 -16.50 -10.40 -4.55
CA GLU A 118 -17.40 -9.28 -4.81
C GLU A 118 -17.12 -8.67 -6.18
N ALA A 119 -15.86 -8.46 -6.54
CA ALA A 119 -15.45 -7.96 -7.85
C ALA A 119 -15.88 -8.89 -9.00
N GLU A 120 -15.83 -10.21 -8.84
CA GLU A 120 -16.28 -11.19 -9.83
C GLU A 120 -17.77 -11.05 -10.21
N ASN A 121 -18.60 -10.52 -9.29
CA ASN A 121 -20.03 -10.30 -9.56
C ASN A 121 -20.30 -9.04 -10.39
N ILE A 122 -19.31 -8.18 -10.59
CA ILE A 122 -19.44 -6.98 -11.41
C ILE A 122 -19.43 -7.39 -12.89
N PRO A 123 -20.41 -6.96 -13.71
CA PRO A 123 -20.45 -7.32 -15.12
C PRO A 123 -19.30 -6.67 -15.90
N ASP A 124 -18.87 -7.32 -17.00
CA ASP A 124 -17.82 -6.79 -17.88
C ASP A 124 -18.26 -5.54 -18.64
N GLN A 125 -19.57 -5.39 -18.87
CA GLN A 125 -20.15 -4.27 -19.59
C GLN A 125 -21.41 -3.80 -18.86
N PRO A 126 -21.67 -2.49 -18.80
CA PRO A 126 -22.94 -1.95 -18.32
C PRO A 126 -24.11 -2.48 -19.14
N SER A 127 -25.23 -2.74 -18.49
CA SER A 127 -26.49 -3.14 -19.12
C SER A 127 -27.40 -1.92 -19.36
N GLU A 128 -28.44 -2.10 -20.18
CA GLU A 128 -29.46 -1.05 -20.42
C GLU A 128 -30.07 -0.50 -19.12
N LYS A 129 -30.17 -1.34 -18.07
CA LYS A 129 -30.67 -0.95 -16.76
C LYS A 129 -29.74 0.05 -16.05
N ASP A 130 -28.44 -0.04 -16.31
CA ASP A 130 -27.43 0.84 -15.69
C ASP A 130 -27.46 2.25 -16.29
N PHE A 131 -28.13 2.42 -17.45
CA PHE A 131 -28.30 3.70 -18.11
C PHE A 131 -29.54 4.48 -17.65
N GLU A 132 -30.46 3.86 -16.92
CA GLU A 132 -31.67 4.51 -16.44
C GLU A 132 -31.36 5.72 -15.56
N GLY A 133 -31.95 6.88 -15.91
CA GLY A 133 -31.75 8.13 -15.17
C GLY A 133 -30.41 8.83 -15.40
N ARG A 134 -29.55 8.29 -16.26
CA ARG A 134 -28.28 8.91 -16.66
C ARG A 134 -28.44 9.76 -17.90
N LEU A 135 -27.61 10.80 -18.03
CA LEU A 135 -27.49 11.61 -19.23
C LEU A 135 -26.76 10.81 -20.32
N ASP A 136 -27.36 10.62 -21.46
CA ASP A 136 -26.72 9.97 -22.60
C ASP A 136 -25.86 10.96 -23.39
N LEU A 137 -24.56 10.74 -23.37
CA LEU A 137 -23.53 11.53 -24.05
C LEU A 137 -22.78 10.73 -25.11
N ARG A 138 -23.27 9.55 -25.51
CA ARG A 138 -22.61 8.66 -26.49
C ARG A 138 -22.43 9.26 -27.87
N ASP A 139 -23.20 10.28 -28.22
CA ASP A 139 -23.10 11.02 -29.49
C ASP A 139 -22.11 12.22 -29.39
N GLU A 140 -21.64 12.57 -28.19
CA GLU A 140 -20.64 13.64 -27.99
C GLU A 140 -19.22 13.12 -28.22
N ILE A 141 -18.32 14.02 -28.64
CA ILE A 141 -16.88 13.70 -28.77
C ILE A 141 -16.24 13.81 -27.39
N ILE A 142 -16.08 12.67 -26.74
CA ILE A 142 -15.47 12.54 -25.43
C ILE A 142 -14.16 11.74 -25.58
N PHE A 143 -13.09 12.18 -24.92
CA PHE A 143 -11.80 11.51 -25.02
C PHE A 143 -11.01 11.64 -23.72
N THR A 144 -10.12 10.69 -23.49
CA THR A 144 -9.14 10.69 -22.39
C THR A 144 -7.79 11.20 -22.90
N ILE A 145 -6.93 11.71 -22.01
CA ILE A 145 -5.58 12.21 -22.34
C ILE A 145 -4.58 11.51 -21.42
N ASP A 146 -4.39 10.24 -21.67
CA ASP A 146 -3.54 9.38 -20.86
C ASP A 146 -2.28 8.98 -21.59
N GLY A 147 -1.31 8.41 -20.86
CA GLY A 147 -0.15 7.76 -21.47
C GLY A 147 -0.56 6.53 -22.29
N ALA A 148 0.24 6.17 -23.28
CA ALA A 148 -0.05 5.03 -24.17
C ALA A 148 -0.19 3.69 -23.42
N ASP A 149 0.40 3.58 -22.24
CA ASP A 149 0.40 2.38 -21.40
C ASP A 149 -0.63 2.42 -20.26
N ALA A 150 -1.40 3.53 -20.14
CA ALA A 150 -2.42 3.66 -19.11
C ALA A 150 -3.53 2.63 -19.32
N LYS A 151 -3.97 2.01 -18.22
CA LYS A 151 -5.06 1.03 -18.19
C LYS A 151 -6.24 1.52 -17.36
N ASP A 152 -5.97 2.45 -16.46
CA ASP A 152 -6.89 3.12 -15.55
C ASP A 152 -7.34 4.46 -16.16
N LEU A 153 -8.36 4.40 -17.02
CA LEU A 153 -8.91 5.59 -17.70
C LEU A 153 -10.00 6.24 -16.82
N ASP A 154 -9.56 6.90 -15.75
CA ASP A 154 -10.46 7.42 -14.70
C ASP A 154 -11.21 8.68 -15.13
N ASP A 155 -10.63 9.51 -16.01
CA ASP A 155 -11.21 10.78 -16.41
C ASP A 155 -11.22 10.99 -17.91
N ALA A 156 -12.26 11.65 -18.37
CA ALA A 156 -12.43 12.05 -19.76
C ALA A 156 -12.95 13.48 -19.85
N VAL A 157 -12.71 14.11 -20.97
CA VAL A 157 -13.13 15.48 -21.23
C VAL A 157 -13.86 15.61 -22.55
N HIS A 158 -14.79 16.57 -22.62
CA HIS A 158 -15.30 17.06 -23.88
C HIS A 158 -15.38 18.59 -23.88
N ILE A 159 -15.37 19.19 -25.06
CA ILE A 159 -15.51 20.62 -25.22
C ILE A 159 -16.51 20.93 -26.32
N LYS A 160 -17.43 21.84 -26.04
CA LYS A 160 -18.45 22.33 -26.99
C LYS A 160 -18.38 23.84 -27.08
N ARG A 161 -18.38 24.35 -28.34
CA ARG A 161 -18.45 25.78 -28.58
C ARG A 161 -19.89 26.26 -28.49
N LEU A 162 -20.16 27.25 -27.65
CA LEU A 162 -21.48 27.84 -27.48
C LEU A 162 -21.66 29.06 -28.38
N GLU A 163 -22.93 29.42 -28.60
CA GLU A 163 -23.28 30.69 -29.21
C GLU A 163 -22.71 31.85 -28.38
N GLY A 164 -22.13 32.86 -29.05
CA GLY A 164 -21.44 33.97 -28.35
C GLY A 164 -19.94 33.78 -28.07
N GLY A 165 -19.35 32.67 -28.53
CA GLY A 165 -17.90 32.44 -28.49
C GLY A 165 -17.36 31.84 -27.19
N ASN A 166 -18.22 31.55 -26.26
CA ASN A 166 -17.88 30.79 -25.04
C ASN A 166 -17.76 29.28 -25.33
N PHE A 167 -17.19 28.56 -24.38
CA PHE A 167 -17.05 27.10 -24.42
C PHE A 167 -17.72 26.47 -23.22
N GLU A 168 -18.32 25.32 -23.43
CA GLU A 168 -18.73 24.39 -22.39
C GLU A 168 -17.65 23.31 -22.29
N LEU A 169 -17.13 23.09 -21.09
CA LEU A 169 -16.20 22.02 -20.78
C LEU A 169 -16.92 20.98 -19.93
N GLY A 170 -16.97 19.73 -20.40
CA GLY A 170 -17.37 18.59 -19.60
C GLY A 170 -16.16 17.86 -19.07
N VAL A 171 -16.20 17.53 -17.80
CA VAL A 171 -15.23 16.65 -17.13
C VAL A 171 -15.99 15.47 -16.59
N HIS A 172 -15.62 14.28 -17.02
CA HIS A 172 -16.30 13.04 -16.70
C HIS A 172 -15.36 12.15 -15.91
N ILE A 173 -15.82 11.67 -14.77
CA ILE A 173 -15.07 10.76 -13.91
C ILE A 173 -15.78 9.41 -13.90
N ALA A 174 -15.02 8.32 -13.96
CA ALA A 174 -15.55 6.97 -13.83
C ALA A 174 -16.41 6.83 -12.57
N ASP A 175 -17.68 6.40 -12.72
CA ASP A 175 -18.63 6.28 -11.61
C ASP A 175 -18.39 4.97 -10.82
N VAL A 176 -17.21 4.85 -10.25
CA VAL A 176 -16.78 3.65 -9.49
C VAL A 176 -17.70 3.38 -8.31
N SER A 177 -18.28 4.42 -7.71
CA SER A 177 -19.20 4.32 -6.58
C SER A 177 -20.54 3.63 -6.92
N TYR A 178 -20.86 3.49 -8.19
CA TYR A 178 -22.01 2.70 -8.63
C TYR A 178 -21.83 1.22 -8.31
N TYR A 179 -20.63 0.71 -8.40
CA TYR A 179 -20.28 -0.69 -8.11
C TYR A 179 -19.72 -0.87 -6.69
N VAL A 180 -18.95 0.09 -6.19
CA VAL A 180 -18.38 0.06 -4.84
C VAL A 180 -19.38 0.69 -3.86
N THR A 181 -20.25 -0.14 -3.30
CA THR A 181 -21.29 0.32 -2.39
C THR A 181 -20.80 0.45 -0.95
N GLU A 182 -21.31 1.45 -0.22
CA GLU A 182 -20.92 1.72 1.16
C GLU A 182 -21.07 0.46 2.06
N GLY A 183 -20.02 0.15 2.80
CA GLY A 183 -19.97 -0.98 3.73
C GLY A 183 -19.71 -2.34 3.09
N SER A 184 -19.55 -2.41 1.76
CA SER A 184 -19.20 -3.63 1.04
C SER A 184 -17.74 -4.08 1.36
N ALA A 185 -17.32 -5.25 0.88
CA ALA A 185 -15.94 -5.70 1.03
C ALA A 185 -15.00 -4.83 0.18
N LEU A 186 -15.43 -4.44 -1.02
CA LEU A 186 -14.69 -3.51 -1.90
C LEU A 186 -14.50 -2.15 -1.24
N ASP A 187 -15.55 -1.56 -0.66
CA ASP A 187 -15.49 -0.27 0.03
C ASP A 187 -14.52 -0.28 1.21
N LYS A 188 -14.62 -1.29 2.06
CA LYS A 188 -13.74 -1.44 3.23
C LYS A 188 -12.28 -1.59 2.82
N GLU A 189 -12.00 -2.37 1.78
CA GLU A 189 -10.64 -2.55 1.29
C GLU A 189 -10.12 -1.29 0.59
N ALA A 190 -10.95 -0.59 -0.19
CA ALA A 190 -10.59 0.68 -0.80
C ALA A 190 -10.24 1.74 0.26
N LEU A 191 -11.02 1.83 1.35
CA LEU A 191 -10.72 2.68 2.51
C LEU A 191 -9.40 2.29 3.19
N ASN A 192 -9.15 1.00 3.35
CA ASN A 192 -7.92 0.49 3.96
C ASN A 192 -6.68 0.83 3.11
N ARG A 193 -6.76 0.67 1.80
CA ARG A 193 -5.67 1.01 0.85
C ARG A 193 -5.51 2.51 0.64
N ALA A 194 -6.61 3.25 0.65
CA ALA A 194 -6.72 4.70 0.46
C ALA A 194 -6.31 5.23 -0.92
N THR A 195 -5.38 4.58 -1.62
CA THR A 195 -4.88 4.98 -2.94
C THR A 195 -4.23 3.80 -3.67
N SER A 196 -4.08 3.89 -4.97
CA SER A 196 -3.17 3.02 -5.73
C SER A 196 -1.72 3.45 -5.49
N VAL A 197 -0.81 2.48 -5.46
CA VAL A 197 0.62 2.73 -5.26
C VAL A 197 1.38 2.32 -6.51
N TYR A 198 2.04 3.29 -7.13
CA TYR A 198 2.83 3.10 -8.34
C TYR A 198 4.30 2.92 -7.98
N VAL A 199 4.87 1.79 -8.34
CA VAL A 199 6.30 1.51 -8.21
C VAL A 199 6.89 1.22 -9.58
N THR A 200 8.20 1.08 -9.67
CA THR A 200 8.92 1.07 -10.94
C THR A 200 8.49 -0.06 -11.88
N ASP A 201 8.12 -1.22 -11.36
CA ASP A 201 7.86 -2.44 -12.11
C ASP A 201 6.40 -2.91 -12.07
N ARG A 202 5.57 -2.29 -11.20
CA ARG A 202 4.17 -2.70 -11.01
C ARG A 202 3.32 -1.59 -10.38
N VAL A 203 2.01 -1.79 -10.42
CA VAL A 203 1.04 -1.00 -9.66
C VAL A 203 0.42 -1.92 -8.61
N VAL A 204 0.28 -1.42 -7.38
CA VAL A 204 -0.57 -2.03 -6.35
C VAL A 204 -1.87 -1.20 -6.33
N PRO A 205 -2.93 -1.67 -6.98
CA PRO A 205 -4.12 -0.87 -7.18
C PRO A 205 -4.98 -0.78 -5.91
N MET A 206 -5.71 0.33 -5.76
CA MET A 206 -6.69 0.51 -4.68
C MET A 206 -7.88 -0.43 -4.83
N LEU A 207 -8.30 -0.70 -6.05
CA LEU A 207 -9.41 -1.58 -6.40
C LEU A 207 -8.91 -2.74 -7.26
N PRO A 208 -9.58 -3.92 -7.27
CA PRO A 208 -9.25 -5.02 -8.16
C PRO A 208 -9.24 -4.60 -9.63
N GLU A 209 -8.40 -5.23 -10.45
CA GLU A 209 -8.23 -4.93 -11.88
C GLU A 209 -9.54 -4.89 -12.68
N ARG A 210 -10.53 -5.67 -12.26
CA ARG A 210 -11.87 -5.66 -12.87
C ARG A 210 -12.56 -4.28 -12.79
N LEU A 211 -12.19 -3.45 -11.83
CA LEU A 211 -12.71 -2.08 -11.67
C LEU A 211 -11.70 -1.03 -12.10
N SER A 212 -10.40 -1.31 -11.96
CA SER A 212 -9.37 -0.32 -12.25
C SER A 212 -8.85 -0.36 -13.69
N ASN A 213 -9.08 -1.45 -14.43
CA ASN A 213 -8.58 -1.63 -15.79
C ASN A 213 -9.72 -1.88 -16.82
N GLY A 214 -10.95 -1.53 -16.48
CA GLY A 214 -12.15 -1.80 -17.26
C GLY A 214 -12.48 -0.75 -18.30
#